data_4471826d3183b76637feb8afec781d2c
#
_entry.id   4471826d3183b76637feb8afec781d2c
#
_cell.length_a   1.000
_cell.length_b   1.000
_cell.length_c   1.000
_cell.angle_alpha   90.00
_cell.angle_beta   90.00
_cell.angle_gamma   90.00
#
_symmetry.space_group_name_H-M   'P 1'
#
loop_
_entity.id
_entity.type
_entity.pdbx_description
1 polymer ?
#
loop_
_entity_poly.entity_id
_entity_poly.type
_entity_poly.pdbx_seq_one_letter_code
_entity_poly.pdbx_strand_id
1 'polypeptide(L)'
;MTKISLNKLIAVASIVLTAGCGGSNSQSLNKEEKTSIPPKPPAISLFNASAKGDLDAVKQHIAAGTDLNQLDPNEQGSKDSCLGVAAAFGHKDVAIALIDAGADIGYRNKNGSSPLHIASFLCYPEITQALIDKGADRNARDNNGGTALDVMILPWDQVKGVYDFINGLIYKPLGVPLDYERIKSTRSEIVKILRS
;
A
#
# COMPACT_ATOMS: atom_id res chain seq x y z
N MET A 1 5.58 -29.41 -13.65
CA MET A 1 6.27 -28.20 -13.14
C MET A 1 5.91 -27.05 -14.10
N THR A 2 4.89 -26.31 -13.78
CA THR A 2 4.41 -25.18 -14.61
C THR A 2 5.36 -24.00 -14.38
N LYS A 3 6.14 -23.65 -15.40
CA LYS A 3 6.94 -22.42 -15.40
C LYS A 3 5.94 -21.25 -15.34
N ILE A 4 5.85 -20.60 -14.18
CA ILE A 4 5.14 -19.34 -14.06
C ILE A 4 5.93 -18.34 -14.90
N SER A 5 5.31 -17.83 -15.97
CA SER A 5 5.95 -16.86 -16.86
C SER A 5 6.29 -15.59 -16.09
N LEU A 6 7.47 -15.04 -16.31
CA LEU A 6 7.95 -13.78 -15.73
C LEU A 6 6.91 -12.65 -15.89
N ASN A 7 6.15 -12.67 -16.98
CA ASN A 7 5.06 -11.70 -17.23
C ASN A 7 3.90 -11.81 -16.22
N LYS A 8 3.74 -12.96 -15.53
CA LYS A 8 2.69 -13.12 -14.51
C LYS A 8 3.04 -12.45 -13.18
N LEU A 9 4.31 -12.16 -12.93
CA LEU A 9 4.79 -11.55 -11.69
C LEU A 9 4.89 -10.02 -11.77
N ILE A 10 4.92 -9.45 -12.97
CA ILE A 10 5.10 -7.99 -13.20
C ILE A 10 3.85 -7.17 -12.81
N ALA A 11 2.70 -7.82 -12.66
CA ALA A 11 1.44 -7.15 -12.36
C ALA A 11 1.38 -6.39 -11.01
N VAL A 12 2.30 -6.65 -10.08
CA VAL A 12 2.36 -5.99 -8.77
C VAL A 12 3.12 -4.64 -8.83
N ALA A 13 3.76 -4.34 -9.95
CA ALA A 13 4.84 -3.34 -10.01
C ALA A 13 4.49 -1.97 -10.60
N SER A 14 3.23 -1.67 -10.84
CA SER A 14 2.87 -0.37 -11.46
C SER A 14 2.39 0.65 -10.43
N ILE A 15 3.25 1.01 -9.49
CA ILE A 15 3.03 2.16 -8.60
C ILE A 15 3.78 3.35 -9.19
N VAL A 16 3.09 4.40 -9.53
CA VAL A 16 3.68 5.51 -10.28
C VAL A 16 3.63 6.83 -9.58
N LEU A 17 4.76 7.48 -9.79
CA LEU A 17 5.14 8.82 -9.41
C LEU A 17 4.33 9.93 -10.08
N THR A 18 3.94 10.91 -9.27
CA THR A 18 4.30 12.31 -9.53
C THR A 18 4.29 13.08 -8.21
N ALA A 19 5.48 13.34 -7.66
CA ALA A 19 5.65 14.32 -6.60
C ALA A 19 5.76 15.71 -7.25
N GLY A 20 4.70 16.49 -7.19
CA GLY A 20 4.73 17.92 -7.50
C GLY A 20 5.11 18.68 -6.26
N CYS A 21 6.26 19.37 -6.27
CA CYS A 21 6.68 20.32 -5.25
C CYS A 21 5.83 21.59 -5.27
N GLY A 22 5.53 22.14 -4.10
CA GLY A 22 5.05 23.54 -3.98
C GLY A 22 4.53 23.91 -2.61
N GLY A 23 5.35 24.57 -1.81
CA GLY A 23 5.17 25.89 -1.24
C GLY A 23 4.46 26.02 0.12
N SER A 24 5.28 26.32 1.07
CA SER A 24 5.15 26.91 2.42
C SER A 24 4.04 27.95 2.64
N ASN A 25 3.38 28.04 3.81
CA ASN A 25 3.66 28.94 4.95
C ASN A 25 2.50 29.11 5.93
N SER A 26 2.93 29.22 7.20
CA SER A 26 2.53 30.03 8.37
C SER A 26 1.20 29.83 9.07
N GLN A 27 1.41 29.44 10.29
CA GLN A 27 0.79 29.64 11.62
C GLN A 27 -0.37 30.64 11.75
N SER A 28 -1.41 30.22 12.48
CA SER A 28 -1.89 30.98 13.63
C SER A 28 -2.74 30.10 14.57
N LEU A 29 -2.41 30.19 15.84
CA LEU A 29 -3.14 29.63 16.99
C LEU A 29 -4.49 30.35 17.14
N ASN A 30 -5.57 29.63 17.31
CA ASN A 30 -6.62 30.07 18.24
C ASN A 30 -7.61 28.94 18.61
N LYS A 31 -7.74 28.76 19.89
CA LYS A 31 -8.83 28.45 20.83
C LYS A 31 -10.04 27.65 20.32
N GLU A 32 -10.30 26.57 21.08
CA GLU A 32 -11.43 25.65 20.99
C GLU A 32 -12.79 26.36 20.96
N GLU A 33 -13.56 26.03 19.94
CA GLU A 33 -15.02 26.11 20.00
C GLU A 33 -15.60 24.84 19.37
N LYS A 34 -16.34 24.07 20.18
CA LYS A 34 -17.05 22.87 19.76
C LYS A 34 -18.15 23.23 18.76
N THR A 35 -17.80 23.34 17.50
CA THR A 35 -18.78 23.38 16.42
C THR A 35 -18.85 22.02 15.75
N SER A 36 -20.05 21.51 15.52
CA SER A 36 -20.37 20.22 14.90
C SER A 36 -20.01 20.16 13.40
N ILE A 37 -19.14 21.01 12.93
CA ILE A 37 -18.63 21.01 11.56
C ILE A 37 -17.37 20.17 11.53
N PRO A 38 -17.26 19.14 10.66
CA PRO A 38 -16.03 18.37 10.51
C PRO A 38 -14.86 19.30 10.23
N PRO A 39 -13.67 19.03 10.78
CA PRO A 39 -12.49 19.83 10.52
C PRO A 39 -12.20 19.85 9.01
N LYS A 40 -11.69 20.97 8.52
CA LYS A 40 -11.28 21.07 7.11
C LYS A 40 -10.13 20.09 6.84
N PRO A 41 -10.19 19.31 5.76
CA PRO A 41 -9.09 18.43 5.40
C PRO A 41 -7.82 19.21 5.10
N PRO A 42 -6.62 18.62 5.31
CA PRO A 42 -5.34 19.25 5.02
C PRO A 42 -5.17 19.56 3.51
N ALA A 43 -4.20 20.43 3.19
CA ALA A 43 -3.94 20.81 1.80
C ALA A 43 -3.33 19.67 0.95
N ILE A 44 -2.60 18.75 1.59
CA ILE A 44 -2.09 17.55 0.93
C ILE A 44 -3.25 16.56 0.70
N SER A 45 -3.34 15.94 -0.47
CA SER A 45 -4.37 14.91 -0.71
C SER A 45 -4.15 13.68 0.16
N LEU A 46 -5.24 12.95 0.47
CA LEU A 46 -5.15 11.72 1.25
C LEU A 46 -4.24 10.69 0.58
N PHE A 47 -4.30 10.56 -0.76
CA PHE A 47 -3.41 9.66 -1.49
C PHE A 47 -1.93 10.02 -1.30
N ASN A 48 -1.57 11.29 -1.44
CA ASN A 48 -0.19 11.74 -1.25
C ASN A 48 0.27 11.63 0.21
N ALA A 49 -0.61 11.89 1.18
CA ALA A 49 -0.34 11.68 2.59
C ALA A 49 -0.06 10.20 2.88
N SER A 50 -0.87 9.30 2.31
CA SER A 50 -0.71 7.84 2.43
C SER A 50 0.59 7.36 1.79
N ALA A 51 0.94 7.87 0.61
CA ALA A 51 2.18 7.53 -0.08
C ALA A 51 3.44 8.00 0.64
N LYS A 52 3.35 9.10 1.40
CA LYS A 52 4.46 9.67 2.18
C LYS A 52 4.56 9.13 3.62
N GLY A 53 3.56 8.38 4.07
CA GLY A 53 3.48 7.94 5.45
C GLY A 53 3.14 9.05 6.45
N ASP A 54 2.52 10.14 5.98
CA ASP A 54 2.12 11.28 6.82
C ASP A 54 0.86 10.93 7.63
N LEU A 55 1.08 10.28 8.78
CA LEU A 55 0.01 9.82 9.66
C LEU A 55 -0.87 10.96 10.17
N ASP A 56 -0.28 12.12 10.44
CA ASP A 56 -1.04 13.25 10.99
C ASP A 56 -1.99 13.83 9.94
N ALA A 57 -1.54 13.97 8.70
CA ALA A 57 -2.41 14.37 7.59
C ALA A 57 -3.51 13.33 7.33
N VAL A 58 -3.19 12.03 7.37
CA VAL A 58 -4.17 10.95 7.22
C VAL A 58 -5.23 11.01 8.32
N LYS A 59 -4.83 11.19 9.58
CA LYS A 59 -5.79 11.35 10.70
C LYS A 59 -6.69 12.58 10.55
N GLN A 60 -6.15 13.68 10.03
CA GLN A 60 -6.94 14.88 9.73
C GLN A 60 -7.98 14.62 8.63
N HIS A 61 -7.61 13.89 7.57
CA HIS A 61 -8.53 13.46 6.53
C HIS A 61 -9.65 12.56 7.08
N ILE A 62 -9.29 11.59 7.95
CA ILE A 62 -10.26 10.70 8.61
C ILE A 62 -11.24 11.54 9.45
N ALA A 63 -10.72 12.45 10.27
CA ALA A 63 -11.55 13.33 11.10
C ALA A 63 -12.45 14.27 10.29
N ALA A 64 -12.00 14.68 9.11
CA ALA A 64 -12.77 15.50 8.17
C ALA A 64 -13.84 14.73 7.39
N GLY A 65 -13.90 13.40 7.54
CA GLY A 65 -14.84 12.55 6.78
C GLY A 65 -14.49 12.45 5.29
N THR A 66 -13.21 12.63 4.94
CA THR A 66 -12.75 12.48 3.56
C THR A 66 -12.99 11.04 3.07
N ASP A 67 -13.41 10.88 1.81
CA ASP A 67 -13.49 9.56 1.20
C ASP A 67 -12.13 8.85 1.24
N LEU A 68 -12.06 7.73 1.97
CA LEU A 68 -10.83 6.96 2.19
C LEU A 68 -10.45 6.09 1.00
N ASN A 69 -11.37 5.91 0.05
CA ASN A 69 -11.20 5.05 -1.11
C ASN A 69 -10.72 5.80 -2.35
N GLN A 70 -10.16 6.99 -2.16
CA GLN A 70 -9.50 7.73 -3.24
C GLN A 70 -8.39 6.90 -3.86
N LEU A 71 -8.29 7.01 -5.19
CA LEU A 71 -7.34 6.25 -5.99
C LEU A 71 -6.15 7.12 -6.43
N ASP A 72 -5.09 6.46 -6.83
CA ASP A 72 -3.98 7.11 -7.53
C ASP A 72 -4.51 8.03 -8.64
N PRO A 73 -4.23 9.35 -8.55
CA PRO A 73 -4.68 10.31 -9.55
C PRO A 73 -4.00 10.10 -10.91
N ASN A 74 -2.87 9.38 -10.96
CA ASN A 74 -2.18 9.11 -12.20
C ASN A 74 -2.98 8.13 -13.08
N GLU A 75 -3.45 8.59 -14.22
CA GLU A 75 -4.20 7.79 -15.19
C GLU A 75 -3.42 6.60 -15.74
N GLN A 76 -2.09 6.72 -15.86
CA GLN A 76 -1.20 5.68 -16.34
C GLN A 76 -0.74 4.73 -15.23
N GLY A 77 -1.00 5.07 -13.96
CA GLY A 77 -0.64 4.27 -12.80
C GLY A 77 -1.52 3.03 -12.61
N SER A 78 -1.20 2.28 -11.57
CA SER A 78 -1.90 1.05 -11.16
C SER A 78 -3.31 1.30 -10.63
N LYS A 79 -3.68 2.55 -10.37
CA LYS A 79 -4.92 2.93 -9.66
C LYS A 79 -5.00 2.27 -8.29
N ASP A 80 -3.92 2.32 -7.54
CA ASP A 80 -3.94 1.88 -6.15
C ASP A 80 -4.82 2.79 -5.29
N SER A 81 -5.45 2.22 -4.27
CA SER A 81 -6.14 2.98 -3.23
C SER A 81 -5.14 3.60 -2.25
N CYS A 82 -5.60 4.55 -1.42
CA CYS A 82 -4.81 5.11 -0.33
C CYS A 82 -4.23 4.02 0.59
N LEU A 83 -5.02 2.97 0.87
CA LEU A 83 -4.55 1.82 1.64
C LEU A 83 -3.52 0.99 0.85
N GLY A 84 -3.73 0.79 -0.45
CA GLY A 84 -2.81 0.07 -1.32
C GLY A 84 -1.44 0.74 -1.39
N VAL A 85 -1.39 2.06 -1.57
CA VAL A 85 -0.12 2.79 -1.62
C VAL A 85 0.59 2.84 -0.25
N ALA A 86 -0.14 2.97 0.86
CA ALA A 86 0.43 2.86 2.20
C ALA A 86 1.06 1.47 2.43
N ALA A 87 0.38 0.41 1.98
CA ALA A 87 0.90 -0.96 2.03
C ALA A 87 2.14 -1.14 1.14
N ALA A 88 2.19 -0.51 -0.03
CA ALA A 88 3.32 -0.59 -0.95
C ALA A 88 4.60 0.01 -0.38
N PHE A 89 4.49 1.11 0.35
CA PHE A 89 5.64 1.76 0.98
C PHE A 89 5.90 1.31 2.44
N GLY A 90 5.10 0.37 2.96
CA GLY A 90 5.27 -0.15 4.31
C GLY A 90 4.95 0.85 5.42
N HIS A 91 4.10 1.82 5.14
CA HIS A 91 3.65 2.82 6.11
C HIS A 91 2.61 2.20 7.06
N LYS A 92 3.11 1.37 7.99
CA LYS A 92 2.30 0.56 8.90
C LYS A 92 1.23 1.37 9.62
N ASP A 93 1.61 2.46 10.27
CA ASP A 93 0.67 3.24 11.10
C ASP A 93 -0.42 3.92 10.26
N VAL A 94 -0.06 4.36 9.04
CA VAL A 94 -1.02 4.90 8.06
C VAL A 94 -1.97 3.80 7.58
N ALA A 95 -1.44 2.63 7.20
CA ALA A 95 -2.26 1.52 6.75
C ALA A 95 -3.25 1.07 7.83
N ILE A 96 -2.80 0.93 9.10
CA ILE A 96 -3.66 0.58 10.23
C ILE A 96 -4.72 1.65 10.46
N ALA A 97 -4.36 2.94 10.44
CA ALA A 97 -5.32 4.03 10.61
C ALA A 97 -6.42 4.03 9.53
N LEU A 98 -6.05 3.76 8.27
CA LEU A 98 -7.01 3.64 7.16
C LEU A 98 -7.90 2.41 7.31
N ILE A 99 -7.33 1.25 7.70
CA ILE A 99 -8.07 0.01 7.94
C ILE A 99 -9.08 0.22 9.07
N ASP A 100 -8.67 0.82 10.19
CA ASP A 100 -9.53 1.07 11.35
C ASP A 100 -10.63 2.09 11.06
N ALA A 101 -10.36 3.04 10.17
CA ALA A 101 -11.34 4.02 9.71
C ALA A 101 -12.30 3.49 8.64
N GLY A 102 -12.15 2.23 8.20
CA GLY A 102 -13.09 1.58 7.27
C GLY A 102 -12.74 1.77 5.79
N ALA A 103 -11.48 2.01 5.45
CA ALA A 103 -11.04 1.95 4.06
C ALA A 103 -11.31 0.55 3.46
N ASP A 104 -11.61 0.52 2.16
CA ASP A 104 -11.91 -0.73 1.45
C ASP A 104 -10.67 -1.65 1.37
N ILE A 105 -10.66 -2.65 2.25
CA ILE A 105 -9.59 -3.68 2.30
C ILE A 105 -9.63 -4.66 1.13
N GLY A 106 -10.74 -4.72 0.42
CA GLY A 106 -10.96 -5.60 -0.74
C GLY A 106 -10.71 -4.93 -2.08
N TYR A 107 -10.46 -3.61 -2.10
CA TYR A 107 -10.23 -2.89 -3.35
C TYR A 107 -9.14 -3.56 -4.22
N ARG A 108 -9.40 -3.64 -5.52
CA ARG A 108 -8.50 -4.25 -6.49
C ARG A 108 -8.04 -3.22 -7.52
N ASN A 109 -6.73 -3.02 -7.61
CA ASN A 109 -6.12 -2.11 -8.58
C ASN A 109 -6.22 -2.65 -10.01
N LYS A 110 -5.68 -1.94 -11.01
CA LYS A 110 -5.67 -2.36 -12.42
C LYS A 110 -5.05 -3.74 -12.65
N ASN A 111 -4.14 -4.18 -11.78
CA ASN A 111 -3.52 -5.51 -11.84
C ASN A 111 -4.35 -6.59 -11.13
N GLY A 112 -5.51 -6.23 -10.59
CA GLY A 112 -6.33 -7.10 -9.76
C GLY A 112 -5.73 -7.34 -8.36
N SER A 113 -4.67 -6.64 -7.99
CA SER A 113 -4.01 -6.80 -6.69
C SER A 113 -4.77 -6.04 -5.61
N SER A 114 -5.09 -6.72 -4.50
CA SER A 114 -5.63 -6.10 -3.29
C SER A 114 -4.51 -5.58 -2.38
N PRO A 115 -4.82 -4.75 -1.36
CA PRO A 115 -3.84 -4.36 -0.34
C PRO A 115 -3.14 -5.57 0.31
N LEU A 116 -3.84 -6.70 0.47
CA LEU A 116 -3.25 -7.94 0.98
C LEU A 116 -2.18 -8.52 0.04
N HIS A 117 -2.42 -8.50 -1.27
CA HIS A 117 -1.41 -8.92 -2.26
C HIS A 117 -0.16 -8.03 -2.15
N ILE A 118 -0.35 -6.71 -2.07
CA ILE A 118 0.74 -5.73 -2.03
C ILE A 118 1.56 -5.88 -0.74
N ALA A 119 0.90 -5.86 0.43
CA ALA A 119 1.56 -5.97 1.73
C ALA A 119 2.34 -7.29 1.87
N SER A 120 1.73 -8.39 1.43
CA SER A 120 2.36 -9.71 1.49
C SER A 120 3.55 -9.80 0.55
N PHE A 121 3.41 -9.36 -0.70
CA PHE A 121 4.50 -9.38 -1.68
C PHE A 121 5.72 -8.58 -1.21
N LEU A 122 5.50 -7.40 -0.63
CA LEU A 122 6.58 -6.54 -0.13
C LEU A 122 7.03 -6.90 1.30
N CYS A 123 6.48 -7.98 1.85
CA CYS A 123 6.86 -8.54 3.14
C CYS A 123 6.73 -7.54 4.30
N TYR A 124 5.52 -7.00 4.47
CA TYR A 124 5.14 -6.18 5.62
C TYR A 124 4.19 -6.96 6.54
N PRO A 125 4.72 -7.74 7.51
CA PRO A 125 3.93 -8.68 8.30
C PRO A 125 2.83 -8.01 9.12
N GLU A 126 3.09 -6.85 9.73
CA GLU A 126 2.11 -6.17 10.56
C GLU A 126 0.93 -5.65 9.72
N ILE A 127 1.18 -5.14 8.50
CA ILE A 127 0.10 -4.70 7.60
C ILE A 127 -0.67 -5.92 7.10
N THR A 128 0.04 -7.00 6.74
CA THR A 128 -0.57 -8.26 6.30
C THR A 128 -1.49 -8.83 7.38
N GLN A 129 -1.01 -8.87 8.64
CA GLN A 129 -1.80 -9.35 9.77
C GLN A 129 -3.04 -8.47 10.01
N ALA A 130 -2.87 -7.13 10.02
CA ALA A 130 -3.99 -6.20 10.22
C ALA A 130 -5.09 -6.37 9.16
N LEU A 131 -4.70 -6.58 7.89
CA LEU A 131 -5.65 -6.86 6.81
C LEU A 131 -6.41 -8.18 7.04
N ILE A 132 -5.70 -9.24 7.45
CA ILE A 132 -6.31 -10.53 7.77
C ILE A 132 -7.27 -10.42 8.95
N ASP A 133 -6.87 -9.75 10.03
CA ASP A 133 -7.69 -9.55 11.23
C ASP A 133 -8.99 -8.79 10.92
N LYS A 134 -8.97 -7.94 9.89
CA LYS A 134 -10.15 -7.21 9.40
C LYS A 134 -10.94 -7.97 8.33
N GLY A 135 -10.55 -9.20 8.03
CA GLY A 135 -11.30 -10.09 7.12
C GLY A 135 -10.94 -9.96 5.64
N ALA A 136 -9.72 -9.51 5.31
CA ALA A 136 -9.27 -9.53 3.93
C ALA A 136 -9.31 -10.96 3.35
N ASP A 137 -9.82 -11.09 2.13
CA ASP A 137 -9.94 -12.40 1.47
C ASP A 137 -8.56 -12.93 1.06
N ARG A 138 -8.10 -13.97 1.77
CA ARG A 138 -6.82 -14.66 1.50
C ARG A 138 -6.81 -15.40 0.17
N ASN A 139 -8.00 -15.74 -0.36
CA ASN A 139 -8.17 -16.48 -1.60
C ASN A 139 -8.41 -15.57 -2.80
N ALA A 140 -8.47 -14.25 -2.58
CA ALA A 140 -8.57 -13.30 -3.67
C ALA A 140 -7.46 -13.54 -4.69
N ARG A 141 -7.80 -13.51 -6.00
CA ARG A 141 -6.84 -13.75 -7.08
C ARG A 141 -6.62 -12.48 -7.87
N ASP A 142 -5.37 -12.17 -8.16
CA ASP A 142 -5.02 -11.08 -9.09
C ASP A 142 -5.39 -11.42 -10.54
N ASN A 143 -5.13 -10.51 -11.49
CA ASN A 143 -5.43 -10.73 -12.91
C ASN A 143 -4.60 -11.87 -13.54
N ASN A 144 -3.55 -12.34 -12.86
CA ASN A 144 -2.75 -13.49 -13.28
C ASN A 144 -3.26 -14.80 -12.67
N GLY A 145 -4.30 -14.72 -11.85
CA GLY A 145 -4.90 -15.85 -11.16
C GLY A 145 -4.14 -16.29 -9.90
N GLY A 146 -3.16 -15.50 -9.43
CA GLY A 146 -2.39 -15.78 -8.23
C GLY A 146 -3.04 -15.19 -6.97
N THR A 147 -2.95 -15.91 -5.85
CA THR A 147 -3.26 -15.39 -4.52
C THR A 147 -2.02 -14.74 -3.89
N ALA A 148 -2.21 -13.99 -2.80
CA ALA A 148 -1.10 -13.45 -2.03
C ALA A 148 -0.10 -14.53 -1.57
N LEU A 149 -0.59 -15.74 -1.25
CA LEU A 149 0.24 -16.88 -0.83
C LEU A 149 1.05 -17.47 -1.97
N ASP A 150 0.50 -17.54 -3.18
CA ASP A 150 1.13 -18.24 -4.30
C ASP A 150 2.52 -17.69 -4.64
N VAL A 151 2.71 -16.37 -4.52
CA VAL A 151 4.03 -15.75 -4.74
C VAL A 151 4.98 -15.97 -3.56
N MET A 152 4.44 -16.03 -2.33
CA MET A 152 5.26 -16.16 -1.13
C MET A 152 5.90 -17.54 -0.98
N ILE A 153 5.28 -18.59 -1.52
CA ILE A 153 5.80 -19.95 -1.47
C ILE A 153 6.82 -20.26 -2.58
N LEU A 154 6.99 -19.38 -3.58
CA LEU A 154 8.00 -19.58 -4.63
C LEU A 154 9.42 -19.43 -4.06
N PRO A 155 10.40 -20.20 -4.57
CA PRO A 155 11.81 -20.01 -4.23
C PRO A 155 12.30 -18.60 -4.52
N TRP A 156 13.22 -18.11 -3.69
CA TRP A 156 13.74 -16.74 -3.80
C TRP A 156 14.34 -16.43 -5.17
N ASP A 157 15.10 -17.35 -5.74
CA ASP A 157 15.73 -17.23 -7.06
C ASP A 157 14.72 -17.02 -8.20
N GLN A 158 13.50 -17.55 -8.04
CA GLN A 158 12.43 -17.36 -9.03
C GLN A 158 11.74 -15.99 -8.93
N VAL A 159 11.71 -15.39 -7.75
CA VAL A 159 11.02 -14.11 -7.51
C VAL A 159 11.96 -12.91 -7.47
N LYS A 160 13.24 -13.13 -7.21
CA LYS A 160 14.26 -12.06 -7.09
C LYS A 160 14.25 -11.10 -8.28
N GLY A 161 14.14 -11.62 -9.50
CA GLY A 161 14.10 -10.79 -10.72
C GLY A 161 12.94 -9.80 -10.75
N VAL A 162 11.80 -10.14 -10.14
CA VAL A 162 10.65 -9.22 -10.01
C VAL A 162 10.98 -8.10 -9.02
N TYR A 163 11.56 -8.45 -7.86
CA TYR A 163 12.01 -7.43 -6.90
C TYR A 163 13.09 -6.53 -7.50
N ASP A 164 14.03 -7.07 -8.29
CA ASP A 164 15.04 -6.27 -9.00
C ASP A 164 14.39 -5.27 -9.96
N PHE A 165 13.40 -5.73 -10.73
CA PHE A 165 12.67 -4.89 -11.68
C PHE A 165 11.92 -3.75 -10.99
N ILE A 166 11.10 -4.04 -9.99
CA ILE A 166 10.33 -3.00 -9.29
C ILE A 166 11.23 -2.06 -8.50
N ASN A 167 12.30 -2.57 -7.90
CA ASN A 167 13.28 -1.76 -7.20
C ASN A 167 13.96 -0.77 -8.13
N GLY A 168 14.36 -1.21 -9.32
CA GLY A 168 14.97 -0.36 -10.34
C GLY A 168 14.02 0.68 -10.91
N LEU A 169 12.77 0.30 -11.14
CA LEU A 169 11.78 1.16 -11.78
C LEU A 169 11.13 2.16 -10.81
N ILE A 170 10.90 1.76 -9.56
CA ILE A 170 10.07 2.51 -8.61
C ILE A 170 10.88 2.95 -7.39
N TYR A 171 11.38 2.02 -6.61
CA TYR A 171 11.88 2.33 -5.27
C TYR A 171 13.21 3.08 -5.27
N LYS A 172 14.19 2.69 -6.11
CA LYS A 172 15.47 3.40 -6.24
C LYS A 172 15.31 4.84 -6.72
N PRO A 173 14.52 5.14 -7.79
CA PRO A 173 14.29 6.52 -8.22
C PRO A 173 13.64 7.40 -7.14
N LEU A 174 12.86 6.79 -6.24
CA LEU A 174 12.24 7.48 -5.10
C LEU A 174 13.18 7.66 -3.89
N GLY A 175 14.40 7.11 -3.96
CA GLY A 175 15.35 7.17 -2.84
C GLY A 175 15.03 6.21 -1.68
N VAL A 176 14.14 5.23 -1.88
CA VAL A 176 13.70 4.25 -0.88
C VAL A 176 13.92 2.80 -1.37
N PRO A 177 15.16 2.39 -1.68
CA PRO A 177 15.43 1.09 -2.28
C PRO A 177 14.92 -0.04 -1.40
N LEU A 178 14.48 -1.15 -2.04
CA LEU A 178 14.01 -2.33 -1.33
C LEU A 178 15.15 -2.99 -0.53
N ASP A 179 14.85 -3.31 0.72
CA ASP A 179 15.71 -4.12 1.57
C ASP A 179 15.46 -5.62 1.30
N TYR A 180 16.33 -6.23 0.52
CA TYR A 180 16.19 -7.63 0.10
C TYR A 180 16.42 -8.62 1.24
N GLU A 181 17.28 -8.29 2.20
CA GLU A 181 17.52 -9.16 3.36
C GLU A 181 16.28 -9.20 4.26
N ARG A 182 15.67 -8.06 4.51
CA ARG A 182 14.37 -7.99 5.20
C ARG A 182 13.32 -8.79 4.45
N ILE A 183 13.14 -8.54 3.15
CA ILE A 183 12.14 -9.24 2.32
C ILE A 183 12.36 -10.75 2.39
N LYS A 184 13.60 -11.20 2.20
CA LYS A 184 13.94 -12.63 2.19
C LYS A 184 13.69 -13.28 3.55
N SER A 185 14.10 -12.62 4.63
CA SER A 185 13.97 -13.17 6.00
C SER A 185 12.51 -13.22 6.47
N THR A 186 11.67 -12.25 6.08
CA THR A 186 10.28 -12.19 6.53
C THR A 186 9.30 -13.02 5.70
N ARG A 187 9.70 -13.55 4.53
CA ARG A 187 8.80 -14.36 3.68
C ARG A 187 8.13 -15.53 4.43
N SER A 188 8.88 -16.22 5.28
CA SER A 188 8.34 -17.36 6.04
C SER A 188 7.27 -16.93 7.06
N GLU A 189 7.39 -15.73 7.61
CA GLU A 189 6.41 -15.14 8.51
C GLU A 189 5.13 -14.79 7.75
N ILE A 190 5.25 -14.13 6.59
CA ILE A 190 4.10 -13.85 5.72
C ILE A 190 3.35 -15.14 5.35
N VAL A 191 4.06 -16.22 5.00
CA VAL A 191 3.42 -17.51 4.70
C VAL A 191 2.63 -18.03 5.91
N LYS A 192 3.15 -17.90 7.14
CA LYS A 192 2.41 -18.30 8.35
C LYS A 192 1.14 -17.47 8.54
N ILE A 193 1.23 -16.15 8.40
CA ILE A 193 0.08 -15.24 8.51
C ILE A 193 -0.99 -15.58 7.48
N LEU A 194 -0.61 -15.83 6.22
CA LEU A 194 -1.56 -16.16 5.16
C LEU A 194 -2.22 -17.52 5.31
N ARG A 195 -1.63 -18.44 6.10
CA ARG A 195 -2.15 -19.80 6.37
C ARG A 195 -2.91 -19.92 7.69
N SER A 196 -2.75 -18.95 8.61
CA SER A 196 -3.49 -18.91 9.89
C SER A 196 -4.97 -18.66 9.67
#